data_82e9cab974ed67d91cf416216297b0f3
#
_entry.id   82e9cab974ed67d91cf416216297b0f3
#
_cell.length_a   1.000
_cell.length_b   1.000
_cell.length_c   1.000
_cell.angle_alpha   90.00
_cell.angle_beta   90.00
_cell.angle_gamma   90.00
#
_symmetry.space_group_name_H-M   'P 1'
#
loop_
_entity.id
_entity.type
_entity.pdbx_description
1 polymer ?
#
loop_
_entity_poly.entity_id
_entity_poly.type
_entity_poly.pdbx_seq_one_letter_code
_entity_poly.pdbx_strand_id
1 'polypeptide(L)'
;LFAPNAKIIHFDVDQSSVSKIIEANIAVFGQVKNSLREINKELKEKINLIDKSKIKPWLDQIDEWTSLHGLNHELYKETSDKNMIMPQSVVQHVYQITNGKAFVTSDVGQHQMFAAQYYHFDKPRYWINSGGLGTMGFGLPAAMGVKLAYPDKEVVCITGEGSIQMCIQELSTCTQYNLPIKIININNEALGMVKQWQDMNYGGRHSESTYQESLPNFVDLVKSYGHVGLKIEKNSDLKDILEEAFSIKDKLVFVDVYVDPSEHVYPMLVAPNGSLKDMWLSKDKKV
;
A
#
# COMPACT_ATOMS: atom_id res chain seq x y z
N LEU A 1 -24.15 2.92 -9.00
CA LEU A 1 -25.01 1.84 -8.47
C LEU A 1 -24.23 0.54 -8.47
N PHE A 2 -24.13 -0.13 -7.32
CA PHE A 2 -23.44 -1.40 -7.20
C PHE A 2 -24.37 -2.55 -7.64
N ALA A 3 -23.97 -3.27 -8.70
CA ALA A 3 -24.59 -4.50 -9.19
C ALA A 3 -26.15 -4.52 -9.14
N PRO A 4 -26.85 -3.57 -9.78
CA PRO A 4 -28.30 -3.35 -9.57
C PRO A 4 -29.18 -4.54 -9.98
N ASN A 5 -28.67 -5.43 -10.83
CA ASN A 5 -29.39 -6.61 -11.33
C ASN A 5 -28.94 -7.92 -10.65
N ALA A 6 -28.00 -7.86 -9.72
CA ALA A 6 -27.49 -9.03 -9.02
C ALA A 6 -28.33 -9.36 -7.77
N LYS A 7 -28.41 -10.65 -7.45
CA LYS A 7 -28.85 -11.07 -6.10
C LYS A 7 -27.67 -10.98 -5.16
N ILE A 8 -27.87 -10.36 -4.00
CA ILE A 8 -26.85 -10.12 -3.01
C ILE A 8 -26.98 -11.13 -1.88
N ILE A 9 -25.89 -11.84 -1.60
CA ILE A 9 -25.73 -12.70 -0.43
C ILE A 9 -24.71 -12.04 0.49
N HIS A 10 -25.12 -11.69 1.70
CA HIS A 10 -24.26 -11.01 2.67
C HIS A 10 -23.90 -11.95 3.81
N PHE A 11 -22.61 -12.18 4.00
CA PHE A 11 -22.06 -12.96 5.11
C PHE A 11 -21.42 -12.01 6.12
N ASP A 12 -21.90 -11.99 7.34
CA ASP A 12 -21.31 -11.19 8.40
C ASP A 12 -21.53 -11.81 9.78
N VAL A 13 -20.63 -11.54 10.73
CA VAL A 13 -20.81 -11.90 12.14
C VAL A 13 -21.70 -10.88 12.86
N ASP A 14 -21.72 -9.64 12.37
CA ASP A 14 -22.48 -8.53 12.93
C ASP A 14 -23.79 -8.34 12.18
N GLN A 15 -24.89 -8.65 12.85
CA GLN A 15 -26.24 -8.47 12.30
C GLN A 15 -26.55 -7.02 11.94
N SER A 16 -25.95 -6.05 12.64
CA SER A 16 -26.18 -4.62 12.40
C SER A 16 -25.53 -4.12 11.10
N SER A 17 -24.57 -4.84 10.58
CA SER A 17 -23.89 -4.54 9.32
C SER A 17 -24.66 -5.01 8.09
N VAL A 18 -25.52 -6.00 8.24
CA VAL A 18 -26.27 -6.56 7.12
C VAL A 18 -27.31 -5.57 6.61
N SER A 19 -27.35 -5.41 5.27
CA SER A 19 -28.26 -4.48 4.56
C SER A 19 -28.09 -3.00 4.95
N LYS A 20 -26.98 -2.63 5.60
CA LYS A 20 -26.73 -1.26 6.04
C LYS A 20 -26.60 -0.27 4.89
N ILE A 21 -26.00 -0.69 3.77
CA ILE A 21 -25.77 0.14 2.58
C ILE A 21 -26.50 -0.42 1.37
N ILE A 22 -26.43 -1.73 1.16
CA ILE A 22 -27.05 -2.44 0.04
C ILE A 22 -27.93 -3.53 0.63
N GLU A 23 -29.19 -3.57 0.21
CA GLU A 23 -30.13 -4.59 0.65
C GLU A 23 -29.69 -5.98 0.22
N ALA A 24 -29.55 -6.90 1.18
CA ALA A 24 -29.19 -8.27 0.91
C ALA A 24 -30.45 -9.12 0.65
N ASN A 25 -30.45 -9.91 -0.42
CA ASN A 25 -31.49 -10.89 -0.69
C ASN A 25 -31.44 -12.07 0.27
N ILE A 26 -30.22 -12.45 0.70
CA ILE A 26 -29.94 -13.53 1.64
C ILE A 26 -28.90 -13.03 2.63
N ALA A 27 -29.21 -13.13 3.92
CA ALA A 27 -28.27 -12.83 5.00
C ALA A 27 -27.83 -14.13 5.68
N VAL A 28 -26.52 -14.30 5.84
CA VAL A 28 -25.92 -15.45 6.53
C VAL A 28 -25.08 -14.94 7.70
N PHE A 29 -25.52 -15.21 8.90
CA PHE A 29 -24.84 -14.78 10.12
C PHE A 29 -23.85 -15.82 10.60
N GLY A 30 -22.62 -15.42 10.82
CA GLY A 30 -21.57 -16.29 11.31
C GLY A 30 -20.18 -15.90 10.82
N GLN A 31 -19.19 -16.63 11.31
CA GLN A 31 -17.82 -16.44 10.86
C GLN A 31 -17.64 -16.89 9.41
N VAL A 32 -17.08 -16.01 8.58
CA VAL A 32 -16.80 -16.27 7.16
C VAL A 32 -16.06 -17.60 6.92
N LYS A 33 -15.12 -17.96 7.80
CA LYS A 33 -14.39 -19.24 7.69
C LYS A 33 -15.32 -20.46 7.70
N ASN A 34 -16.32 -20.46 8.56
CA ASN A 34 -17.28 -21.55 8.67
C ASN A 34 -18.25 -21.55 7.48
N SER A 35 -18.77 -20.38 7.12
CA SER A 35 -19.64 -20.22 5.96
C SER A 35 -18.97 -20.68 4.67
N LEU A 36 -17.71 -20.29 4.43
CA LEU A 36 -16.94 -20.72 3.25
C LEU A 36 -16.69 -22.24 3.25
N ARG A 37 -16.49 -22.85 4.42
CA ARG A 37 -16.32 -24.31 4.51
C ARG A 37 -17.57 -25.05 4.07
N GLU A 38 -18.74 -24.62 4.54
CA GLU A 38 -20.02 -25.23 4.15
C GLU A 38 -20.34 -24.99 2.66
N ILE A 39 -20.12 -23.76 2.16
CA ILE A 39 -20.29 -23.45 0.74
C ILE A 39 -19.39 -24.33 -0.12
N ASN A 40 -18.12 -24.47 0.25
CA ASN A 40 -17.17 -25.30 -0.50
C ASN A 40 -17.59 -26.78 -0.52
N LYS A 41 -18.17 -27.29 0.58
CA LYS A 41 -18.71 -28.66 0.64
C LYS A 41 -19.87 -28.81 -0.35
N GLU A 42 -20.87 -27.94 -0.27
CA GLU A 42 -22.02 -27.94 -1.18
C GLU A 42 -21.64 -27.80 -2.66
N LEU A 43 -20.70 -26.89 -2.97
CA LEU A 43 -20.22 -26.66 -4.32
C LEU A 43 -19.49 -27.87 -4.89
N LYS A 44 -18.71 -28.59 -4.08
CA LYS A 44 -18.03 -29.82 -4.54
C LYS A 44 -19.03 -30.89 -4.96
N GLU A 45 -20.12 -31.06 -4.21
CA GLU A 45 -21.18 -31.99 -4.56
C GLU A 45 -21.95 -31.59 -5.83
N LYS A 46 -22.03 -30.30 -6.12
CA LYS A 46 -22.77 -29.72 -7.24
C LYS A 46 -21.88 -29.23 -8.38
N ILE A 47 -20.60 -29.53 -8.38
CA ILE A 47 -19.62 -29.00 -9.36
C ILE A 47 -20.00 -29.33 -10.81
N ASN A 48 -20.61 -30.51 -11.00
CA ASN A 48 -21.06 -30.95 -12.33
C ASN A 48 -22.30 -30.19 -12.86
N LEU A 49 -22.98 -29.43 -12.00
CA LEU A 49 -24.11 -28.59 -12.39
C LEU A 49 -23.66 -27.19 -12.86
N ILE A 50 -22.40 -26.85 -12.64
CA ILE A 50 -21.82 -25.56 -13.03
C ILE A 50 -21.40 -25.63 -14.51
N ASP A 51 -22.10 -24.92 -15.34
CA ASP A 51 -21.73 -24.76 -16.75
C ASP A 51 -20.59 -23.77 -16.90
N LYS A 52 -19.37 -24.30 -16.94
CA LYS A 52 -18.16 -23.50 -17.10
C LYS A 52 -18.10 -22.70 -18.40
N SER A 53 -18.83 -23.14 -19.44
CA SER A 53 -18.86 -22.46 -20.73
C SER A 53 -19.50 -21.07 -20.61
N LYS A 54 -20.44 -20.88 -19.67
CA LYS A 54 -21.09 -19.58 -19.39
C LYS A 54 -20.19 -18.59 -18.64
N ILE A 55 -19.21 -19.11 -17.90
CA ILE A 55 -18.30 -18.29 -17.11
C ILE A 55 -17.06 -17.91 -17.92
N LYS A 56 -16.64 -18.80 -18.83
CA LYS A 56 -15.41 -18.63 -19.60
C LYS A 56 -15.30 -17.28 -20.33
N PRO A 57 -16.31 -16.80 -21.07
CA PRO A 57 -16.19 -15.51 -21.77
C PRO A 57 -15.91 -14.34 -20.83
N TRP A 58 -16.45 -14.39 -19.61
CA TRP A 58 -16.21 -13.37 -18.60
C TRP A 58 -14.77 -13.45 -18.03
N LEU A 59 -14.27 -14.65 -17.80
CA LEU A 59 -12.88 -14.84 -17.35
C LEU A 59 -11.89 -14.41 -18.43
N ASP A 60 -12.14 -14.77 -19.69
CA ASP A 60 -11.32 -14.34 -20.84
C ASP A 60 -11.28 -12.80 -20.94
N GLN A 61 -12.40 -12.12 -20.68
CA GLN A 61 -12.47 -10.66 -20.67
C GLN A 61 -11.67 -10.06 -19.48
N ILE A 62 -11.72 -10.69 -18.30
CA ILE A 62 -10.91 -10.27 -17.16
C ILE A 62 -9.41 -10.44 -17.47
N ASP A 63 -9.03 -11.56 -18.08
CA ASP A 63 -7.63 -11.85 -18.45
C ASP A 63 -7.12 -10.82 -19.49
N GLU A 64 -7.96 -10.47 -20.48
CA GLU A 64 -7.64 -9.41 -21.42
C GLU A 64 -7.41 -8.07 -20.73
N TRP A 65 -8.34 -7.64 -19.87
CA TRP A 65 -8.20 -6.38 -19.12
C TRP A 65 -6.98 -6.38 -18.21
N THR A 66 -6.69 -7.49 -17.55
CA THR A 66 -5.52 -7.63 -16.69
C THR A 66 -4.22 -7.53 -17.50
N SER A 67 -4.19 -8.12 -18.69
CA SER A 67 -3.01 -8.06 -19.58
C SER A 67 -2.76 -6.64 -20.12
N LEU A 68 -3.82 -5.88 -20.37
CA LEU A 68 -3.74 -4.53 -20.95
C LEU A 68 -3.53 -3.43 -19.88
N HIS A 69 -4.14 -3.61 -18.72
CA HIS A 69 -4.27 -2.56 -17.71
C HIS A 69 -3.88 -3.01 -16.29
N GLY A 70 -3.46 -4.25 -16.12
CA GLY A 70 -3.02 -4.77 -14.82
C GLY A 70 -1.76 -4.07 -14.33
N LEU A 71 -1.57 -4.08 -13.01
CA LEU A 71 -0.35 -3.60 -12.39
C LEU A 71 0.79 -4.53 -12.77
N ASN A 72 1.77 -4.02 -13.51
CA ASN A 72 2.88 -4.83 -14.00
C ASN A 72 3.84 -5.20 -12.89
N HIS A 73 4.32 -6.46 -12.91
CA HIS A 73 5.41 -6.93 -12.06
C HIS A 73 6.81 -6.45 -12.55
N GLU A 74 6.88 -5.91 -13.77
CA GLU A 74 8.10 -5.32 -14.29
C GLU A 74 8.39 -4.01 -13.56
N LEU A 75 9.68 -3.69 -13.43
CA LEU A 75 10.09 -2.40 -12.88
C LEU A 75 9.42 -1.27 -13.64
N TYR A 76 8.83 -0.35 -12.93
CA TYR A 76 8.19 0.83 -13.51
C TYR A 76 9.23 1.58 -14.34
N LYS A 77 8.99 1.66 -15.63
CA LYS A 77 9.92 2.30 -16.57
C LYS A 77 9.64 3.78 -16.63
N GLU A 78 10.51 4.53 -16.01
CA GLU A 78 10.97 5.88 -16.30
C GLU A 78 9.92 7.00 -16.50
N THR A 79 10.14 8.06 -15.75
CA THR A 79 9.70 9.41 -16.05
C THR A 79 10.39 9.96 -17.31
N SER A 80 9.82 10.99 -17.91
CA SER A 80 10.48 11.83 -18.92
C SER A 80 11.81 12.42 -18.40
N ASP A 81 11.97 12.54 -17.09
CA ASP A 81 13.22 12.89 -16.40
C ASP A 81 13.86 11.63 -15.79
N LYS A 82 14.93 11.13 -16.45
CA LYS A 82 15.68 9.93 -16.04
C LYS A 82 16.32 10.01 -14.65
N ASN A 83 16.35 11.19 -14.03
CA ASN A 83 16.96 11.41 -12.72
C ASN A 83 15.93 11.29 -11.56
N MET A 84 14.65 11.45 -11.85
CA MET A 84 13.60 11.36 -10.82
C MET A 84 13.31 9.91 -10.43
N ILE A 85 13.05 9.68 -9.16
CA ILE A 85 12.69 8.37 -8.63
C ILE A 85 11.18 8.25 -8.57
N MET A 86 10.66 7.20 -9.20
CA MET A 86 9.23 6.89 -9.11
C MET A 86 8.92 6.16 -7.80
N PRO A 87 7.90 6.56 -7.03
CA PRO A 87 7.54 5.87 -5.79
C PRO A 87 7.19 4.39 -6.02
N GLN A 88 6.63 4.04 -7.17
CA GLN A 88 6.38 2.66 -7.59
C GLN A 88 7.68 1.85 -7.69
N SER A 89 8.73 2.44 -8.27
CA SER A 89 10.04 1.78 -8.42
C SER A 89 10.67 1.47 -7.07
N VAL A 90 10.51 2.37 -6.09
CA VAL A 90 11.00 2.12 -4.72
C VAL A 90 10.37 0.86 -4.15
N VAL A 91 9.04 0.75 -4.21
CA VAL A 91 8.30 -0.40 -3.70
C VAL A 91 8.67 -1.69 -4.43
N GLN A 92 8.82 -1.63 -5.75
CA GLN A 92 9.18 -2.80 -6.56
C GLN A 92 10.60 -3.29 -6.25
N HIS A 93 11.58 -2.39 -6.03
CA HIS A 93 12.92 -2.78 -5.59
C HIS A 93 12.90 -3.44 -4.22
N VAL A 94 12.13 -2.89 -3.26
CA VAL A 94 11.95 -3.50 -1.95
C VAL A 94 11.35 -4.91 -2.07
N TYR A 95 10.36 -5.09 -2.94
CA TYR A 95 9.80 -6.41 -3.22
C TYR A 95 10.85 -7.38 -3.78
N GLN A 96 11.62 -6.95 -4.76
CA GLN A 96 12.67 -7.78 -5.38
C GLN A 96 13.75 -8.19 -4.37
N ILE A 97 14.29 -7.25 -3.60
CA ILE A 97 15.33 -7.49 -2.60
C ILE A 97 14.83 -8.48 -1.52
N THR A 98 13.58 -8.33 -1.08
CA THR A 98 12.97 -9.21 -0.07
C THR A 98 12.41 -10.51 -0.67
N ASN A 99 12.35 -10.59 -1.99
CA ASN A 99 11.68 -11.67 -2.71
C ASN A 99 10.23 -11.90 -2.19
N GLY A 100 9.52 -10.81 -1.87
CA GLY A 100 8.17 -10.83 -1.33
C GLY A 100 8.01 -11.51 0.04
N LYS A 101 9.10 -11.77 0.76
CA LYS A 101 9.10 -12.55 2.01
C LYS A 101 9.16 -11.69 3.29
N ALA A 102 9.25 -10.38 3.18
CA ALA A 102 9.23 -9.49 4.33
C ALA A 102 7.81 -9.31 4.87
N PHE A 103 7.70 -9.08 6.17
CA PHE A 103 6.53 -8.41 6.71
C PHE A 103 6.60 -6.94 6.35
N VAL A 104 5.55 -6.42 5.75
CA VAL A 104 5.48 -5.01 5.38
C VAL A 104 4.40 -4.33 6.22
N THR A 105 4.81 -3.34 6.98
CA THR A 105 3.89 -2.40 7.62
C THR A 105 3.85 -1.11 6.82
N SER A 106 2.75 -0.41 6.84
CA SER A 106 2.66 0.89 6.17
C SER A 106 1.98 1.93 7.02
N ASP A 107 2.53 3.13 6.94
CA ASP A 107 1.81 4.33 7.32
C ASP A 107 0.73 4.69 6.30
N VAL A 108 0.04 5.80 6.51
CA VAL A 108 -1.12 6.20 5.72
C VAL A 108 -0.80 7.40 4.82
N GLY A 109 -1.07 7.23 3.53
CA GLY A 109 -0.83 8.23 2.48
C GLY A 109 -0.64 7.59 1.11
N GLN A 110 -0.08 8.33 0.16
CA GLN A 110 0.25 7.78 -1.18
C GLN A 110 1.19 6.58 -1.10
N HIS A 111 2.18 6.62 -0.20
CA HIS A 111 3.12 5.51 0.03
C HIS A 111 2.41 4.20 0.42
N GLN A 112 1.33 4.27 1.19
CA GLN A 112 0.49 3.10 1.49
C GLN A 112 -0.15 2.52 0.24
N MET A 113 -0.69 3.39 -0.61
CA MET A 113 -1.36 2.96 -1.84
C MET A 113 -0.36 2.40 -2.84
N PHE A 114 0.81 3.02 -3.01
CA PHE A 114 1.89 2.46 -3.83
C PHE A 114 2.36 1.10 -3.28
N ALA A 115 2.51 0.97 -1.95
CA ALA A 115 2.86 -0.32 -1.35
C ALA A 115 1.80 -1.40 -1.62
N ALA A 116 0.52 -1.06 -1.51
CA ALA A 116 -0.58 -1.98 -1.79
C ALA A 116 -0.65 -2.40 -3.28
N GLN A 117 -0.27 -1.50 -4.20
CA GLN A 117 -0.31 -1.74 -5.65
C GLN A 117 0.92 -2.50 -6.16
N TYR A 118 2.12 -2.21 -5.65
CA TYR A 118 3.38 -2.64 -6.26
C TYR A 118 4.22 -3.60 -5.41
N TYR A 119 3.84 -3.83 -4.13
CA TYR A 119 4.41 -4.93 -3.36
C TYR A 119 3.43 -6.11 -3.37
N HIS A 120 3.83 -7.22 -3.98
CA HIS A 120 2.96 -8.39 -4.15
C HIS A 120 2.98 -9.29 -2.92
N PHE A 121 1.82 -9.48 -2.31
CA PHE A 121 1.65 -10.25 -1.07
C PHE A 121 1.05 -11.63 -1.38
N ASP A 122 1.84 -12.68 -1.20
CA ASP A 122 1.40 -14.07 -1.41
C ASP A 122 0.87 -14.73 -0.14
N LYS A 123 1.05 -14.08 1.02
CA LYS A 123 0.71 -14.67 2.31
C LYS A 123 -0.20 -13.75 3.12
N PRO A 124 -1.24 -14.30 3.76
CA PRO A 124 -2.07 -13.51 4.67
C PRO A 124 -1.23 -12.99 5.85
N ARG A 125 -1.58 -11.80 6.35
CA ARG A 125 -0.95 -11.12 7.48
C ARG A 125 0.49 -10.62 7.24
N TYR A 126 0.99 -10.65 5.99
CA TYR A 126 2.27 -10.04 5.63
C TYR A 126 2.13 -8.56 5.27
N TRP A 127 0.92 -8.11 4.97
CA TRP A 127 0.55 -6.70 4.78
C TRP A 127 -0.21 -6.18 6.00
N ILE A 128 0.38 -5.21 6.71
CA ILE A 128 -0.12 -4.68 7.98
C ILE A 128 -0.24 -3.18 7.88
N ASN A 129 -1.47 -2.68 7.83
CA ASN A 129 -1.74 -1.27 7.63
C ASN A 129 -3.03 -0.84 8.34
N SER A 130 -3.18 0.47 8.56
CA SER A 130 -4.42 1.05 9.06
C SER A 130 -5.39 1.36 7.91
N GLY A 131 -5.87 0.30 7.22
CA GLY A 131 -6.70 0.43 6.02
C GLY A 131 -8.15 0.86 6.29
N GLY A 132 -8.65 0.64 7.50
CA GLY A 132 -10.01 1.03 7.88
C GLY A 132 -10.10 2.46 8.41
N LEU A 133 -9.33 2.77 9.45
CA LEU A 133 -9.35 4.10 10.08
C LEU A 133 -8.40 5.09 9.39
N GLY A 134 -7.30 4.62 8.81
CA GLY A 134 -6.36 5.50 8.11
C GLY A 134 -5.48 6.33 9.05
N THR A 135 -4.92 5.71 10.08
CA THR A 135 -4.13 6.39 11.11
C THR A 135 -2.70 6.64 10.66
N MET A 136 -2.34 7.89 10.41
CA MET A 136 -0.93 8.29 10.24
C MET A 136 -0.16 8.05 11.54
N GLY A 137 1.10 7.58 11.44
CA GLY A 137 1.91 7.17 12.59
C GLY A 137 1.74 5.70 13.00
N PHE A 138 0.95 4.92 12.26
CA PHE A 138 0.74 3.48 12.54
C PHE A 138 1.94 2.60 12.14
N GLY A 139 2.65 2.97 11.08
CA GLY A 139 3.61 2.11 10.39
C GLY A 139 4.76 1.63 11.25
N LEU A 140 5.48 2.55 11.90
CA LEU A 140 6.63 2.23 12.75
C LEU A 140 6.23 1.43 14.00
N PRO A 141 5.25 1.83 14.82
CA PRO A 141 4.81 1.03 15.97
C PRO A 141 4.34 -0.37 15.59
N ALA A 142 3.66 -0.52 14.46
CA ALA A 142 3.26 -1.83 13.96
C ALA A 142 4.49 -2.67 13.56
N ALA A 143 5.50 -2.09 12.90
CA ALA A 143 6.75 -2.76 12.57
C ALA A 143 7.50 -3.24 13.81
N MET A 144 7.53 -2.44 14.87
CA MET A 144 8.09 -2.81 16.16
C MET A 144 7.39 -4.04 16.74
N GLY A 145 6.05 -4.04 16.75
CA GLY A 145 5.27 -5.19 17.23
C GLY A 145 5.54 -6.46 16.42
N VAL A 146 5.62 -6.33 15.09
CA VAL A 146 5.96 -7.46 14.20
C VAL A 146 7.38 -7.96 14.46
N LYS A 147 8.35 -7.07 14.63
CA LYS A 147 9.75 -7.45 14.86
C LYS A 147 9.94 -8.14 16.20
N LEU A 148 9.22 -7.71 17.23
CA LEU A 148 9.19 -8.40 18.53
C LEU A 148 8.56 -9.79 18.44
N ALA A 149 7.48 -9.93 17.67
CA ALA A 149 6.79 -11.22 17.50
C ALA A 149 7.57 -12.20 16.60
N TYR A 150 8.34 -11.67 15.65
CA TYR A 150 9.09 -12.43 14.65
C TYR A 150 10.53 -11.91 14.51
N PRO A 151 11.39 -12.11 15.52
CA PRO A 151 12.73 -11.49 15.59
C PRO A 151 13.64 -11.87 14.41
N ASP A 152 13.49 -13.07 13.85
CA ASP A 152 14.32 -13.57 12.74
C ASP A 152 13.80 -13.18 11.35
N LYS A 153 12.67 -12.48 11.27
CA LYS A 153 12.08 -12.11 9.97
C LYS A 153 12.49 -10.71 9.56
N GLU A 154 12.55 -10.51 8.24
CA GLU A 154 12.70 -9.18 7.70
C GLU A 154 11.39 -8.41 7.88
N VAL A 155 11.50 -7.20 8.43
CA VAL A 155 10.36 -6.29 8.65
C VAL A 155 10.67 -4.97 7.99
N VAL A 156 9.78 -4.54 7.12
CA VAL A 156 9.87 -3.29 6.38
C VAL A 156 8.70 -2.38 6.77
N CYS A 157 9.00 -1.16 7.16
CA CYS A 157 8.02 -0.09 7.34
C CYS A 157 8.08 0.84 6.13
N ILE A 158 7.03 0.90 5.32
CA ILE A 158 6.90 1.87 4.24
C ILE A 158 6.12 3.07 4.78
N THR A 159 6.74 4.24 4.75
CA THR A 159 6.20 5.47 5.32
C THR A 159 6.40 6.66 4.40
N GLY A 160 5.90 7.81 4.78
CA GLY A 160 6.16 9.11 4.17
C GLY A 160 6.56 10.11 5.24
N GLU A 161 7.20 11.20 4.82
CA GLU A 161 7.81 12.21 5.70
C GLU A 161 6.83 12.85 6.69
N GLY A 162 5.56 12.98 6.30
CA GLY A 162 4.54 13.50 7.21
C GLY A 162 4.08 12.49 8.24
N SER A 163 3.91 11.23 7.83
CA SER A 163 3.42 10.17 8.70
C SER A 163 4.44 9.73 9.75
N ILE A 164 5.71 9.57 9.36
CA ILE A 164 6.76 9.12 10.27
C ILE A 164 6.99 10.11 11.42
N GLN A 165 6.81 11.40 11.19
CA GLN A 165 6.97 12.41 12.23
C GLN A 165 5.96 12.28 13.36
N MET A 166 4.81 11.62 13.14
CA MET A 166 3.79 11.41 14.18
C MET A 166 4.20 10.40 15.25
N CYS A 167 5.20 9.58 14.97
CA CYS A 167 5.70 8.57 15.93
C CYS A 167 7.23 8.43 15.89
N ILE A 168 7.95 9.44 15.40
CA ILE A 168 9.40 9.38 15.20
C ILE A 168 10.18 9.17 16.50
N GLN A 169 9.63 9.58 17.65
CA GLN A 169 10.20 9.33 18.99
C GLN A 169 10.34 7.84 19.30
N GLU A 170 9.60 6.96 18.62
CA GLU A 170 9.71 5.51 18.78
C GLU A 170 11.03 4.93 18.25
N LEU A 171 11.83 5.72 17.56
CA LEU A 171 13.21 5.37 17.25
C LEU A 171 14.01 5.11 18.54
N SER A 172 13.70 5.82 19.63
CA SER A 172 14.28 5.55 20.96
C SER A 172 13.91 4.16 21.48
N THR A 173 12.66 3.76 21.33
CA THR A 173 12.17 2.43 21.68
C THR A 173 12.84 1.35 20.83
N CYS A 174 13.03 1.61 19.53
CA CYS A 174 13.76 0.70 18.64
C CYS A 174 15.21 0.51 19.09
N THR A 175 15.87 1.57 19.57
CA THR A 175 17.22 1.49 20.15
C THR A 175 17.21 0.65 21.44
N GLN A 176 16.29 0.93 22.35
CA GLN A 176 16.17 0.24 23.64
C GLN A 176 16.02 -1.28 23.49
N TYR A 177 15.24 -1.72 22.50
CA TYR A 177 14.94 -3.14 22.27
C TYR A 177 15.74 -3.76 21.13
N ASN A 178 16.69 -3.01 20.56
CA ASN A 178 17.52 -3.46 19.43
C ASN A 178 16.68 -4.07 18.30
N LEU A 179 15.77 -3.27 17.73
CA LEU A 179 14.84 -3.71 16.69
C LEU A 179 15.39 -3.38 15.29
N PRO A 180 16.01 -4.33 14.58
CA PRO A 180 16.52 -4.11 13.23
C PRO A 180 15.38 -4.12 12.19
N ILE A 181 14.77 -2.96 12.00
CA ILE A 181 13.68 -2.70 11.07
C ILE A 181 14.24 -1.91 9.88
N LYS A 182 13.73 -2.15 8.67
CA LYS A 182 13.97 -1.30 7.50
C LYS A 182 12.85 -0.31 7.37
N ILE A 183 13.14 0.98 7.51
CA ILE A 183 12.19 2.07 7.30
C ILE A 183 12.50 2.67 5.93
N ILE A 184 11.55 2.60 5.02
CA ILE A 184 11.62 3.20 3.69
C ILE A 184 10.69 4.40 3.69
N ASN A 185 11.28 5.58 3.77
CA ASN A 185 10.57 6.85 3.74
C ASN A 185 10.45 7.32 2.30
N ILE A 186 9.25 7.24 1.73
CA ILE A 186 8.94 7.76 0.38
C ILE A 186 8.63 9.24 0.53
N ASN A 187 9.64 10.05 0.28
CA ASN A 187 9.63 11.49 0.55
C ASN A 187 9.34 12.27 -0.74
N ASN A 188 8.14 12.82 -0.84
CA ASN A 188 7.74 13.70 -1.94
C ASN A 188 7.55 15.17 -1.49
N GLU A 189 8.06 15.52 -0.30
CA GLU A 189 7.99 16.85 0.30
C GLU A 189 6.55 17.39 0.41
N ALA A 190 5.58 16.49 0.58
CA ALA A 190 4.17 16.85 0.67
C ALA A 190 3.35 15.89 1.51
N LEU A 191 2.24 16.32 2.04
CA LEU A 191 1.11 15.47 2.40
C LEU A 191 0.48 14.97 1.09
N GLY A 192 1.13 13.96 0.48
CA GLY A 192 0.96 13.62 -0.93
C GLY A 192 -0.47 13.31 -1.34
N MET A 193 -1.27 12.64 -0.48
CA MET A 193 -2.68 12.38 -0.79
C MET A 193 -3.53 13.66 -0.74
N VAL A 194 -3.25 14.57 0.19
CA VAL A 194 -3.94 15.89 0.25
C VAL A 194 -3.57 16.71 -0.99
N LYS A 195 -2.28 16.74 -1.33
CA LYS A 195 -1.79 17.40 -2.55
C LYS A 195 -2.46 16.84 -3.80
N GLN A 196 -2.53 15.52 -3.95
CA GLN A 196 -3.21 14.87 -5.08
C GLN A 196 -4.67 15.30 -5.21
N TRP A 197 -5.43 15.37 -4.11
CA TRP A 197 -6.80 15.87 -4.12
C TRP A 197 -6.88 17.34 -4.54
N GLN A 198 -5.93 18.15 -4.11
CA GLN A 198 -5.88 19.57 -4.52
C GLN A 198 -5.54 19.71 -6.00
N ASP A 199 -4.63 18.90 -6.53
CA ASP A 199 -4.33 18.85 -7.96
C ASP A 199 -5.54 18.44 -8.79
N MET A 200 -6.24 17.36 -8.38
CA MET A 200 -7.36 16.81 -9.13
C MET A 200 -8.64 17.67 -9.07
N ASN A 201 -8.92 18.30 -7.95
CA ASN A 201 -10.23 18.94 -7.70
C ASN A 201 -10.17 20.46 -7.54
N TYR A 202 -8.99 21.03 -7.31
CA TYR A 202 -8.83 22.45 -7.00
C TYR A 202 -7.82 23.15 -7.90
N GLY A 203 -7.52 22.58 -9.08
CA GLY A 203 -6.65 23.18 -10.09
C GLY A 203 -5.21 23.39 -9.61
N GLY A 204 -4.70 22.50 -8.76
CA GLY A 204 -3.34 22.57 -8.23
C GLY A 204 -3.12 23.69 -7.22
N ARG A 205 -4.18 24.25 -6.66
CA ARG A 205 -4.09 25.28 -5.62
C ARG A 205 -3.79 24.60 -4.28
N HIS A 206 -2.49 24.42 -4.01
CA HIS A 206 -2.01 23.81 -2.77
C HIS A 206 -2.23 24.75 -1.58
N SER A 207 -2.75 24.21 -0.48
CA SER A 207 -2.92 24.90 0.79
C SER A 207 -2.48 23.98 1.91
N GLU A 208 -1.39 24.34 2.58
CA GLU A 208 -0.80 23.61 3.73
C GLU A 208 -0.55 22.11 3.46
N SER A 209 -0.29 21.75 2.21
CA SER A 209 -0.07 20.34 1.82
C SER A 209 1.35 20.05 1.35
N THR A 210 2.20 21.06 1.25
CA THR A 210 3.60 20.94 0.83
C THR A 210 4.54 21.41 1.92
N TYR A 211 5.66 20.72 2.06
CA TYR A 211 6.75 21.10 2.94
C TYR A 211 7.79 21.86 2.12
N GLN A 212 8.04 23.13 2.43
CA GLN A 212 9.06 23.91 1.73
C GLN A 212 10.42 23.73 2.42
N GLU A 213 10.56 24.26 3.64
CA GLU A 213 11.83 24.27 4.38
C GLU A 213 11.66 23.68 5.81
N SER A 214 10.54 23.00 6.08
CA SER A 214 10.17 22.57 7.43
C SER A 214 10.50 21.10 7.75
N LEU A 215 10.98 20.34 6.77
CA LEU A 215 11.36 18.94 7.02
C LEU A 215 12.71 18.87 7.73
N PRO A 216 12.86 17.98 8.72
CA PRO A 216 14.16 17.70 9.32
C PRO A 216 15.06 16.97 8.32
N ASN A 217 16.36 17.05 8.51
CA ASN A 217 17.28 16.10 7.91
C ASN A 217 17.07 14.73 8.59
N PHE A 218 16.27 13.87 7.99
CA PHE A 218 15.93 12.56 8.55
C PHE A 218 17.15 11.67 8.77
N VAL A 219 18.16 11.75 7.91
CA VAL A 219 19.38 10.95 8.02
C VAL A 219 20.14 11.32 9.31
N ASP A 220 20.32 12.60 9.58
CA ASP A 220 21.03 13.07 10.76
C ASP A 220 20.18 12.84 12.03
N LEU A 221 18.86 13.04 11.93
CA LEU A 221 17.94 12.76 13.03
C LEU A 221 18.02 11.29 13.45
N VAL A 222 17.95 10.37 12.50
CA VAL A 222 17.99 8.92 12.76
C VAL A 222 19.35 8.50 13.34
N LYS A 223 20.44 9.07 12.83
CA LYS A 223 21.79 8.85 13.39
C LYS A 223 21.90 9.33 14.83
N SER A 224 21.22 10.39 15.22
CA SER A 224 21.21 10.87 16.60
C SER A 224 20.57 9.88 17.59
N TYR A 225 19.68 9.00 17.10
CA TYR A 225 19.13 7.88 17.87
C TYR A 225 20.01 6.62 17.86
N GLY A 226 21.16 6.65 17.16
CA GLY A 226 22.10 5.53 17.08
C GLY A 226 21.82 4.53 15.95
N HIS A 227 20.94 4.87 15.03
CA HIS A 227 20.58 4.04 13.89
C HIS A 227 21.35 4.40 12.62
N VAL A 228 21.17 3.62 11.55
CA VAL A 228 21.75 3.90 10.24
C VAL A 228 20.76 4.72 9.42
N GLY A 229 21.20 5.87 8.91
CA GLY A 229 20.44 6.73 8.02
C GLY A 229 21.12 6.79 6.65
N LEU A 230 20.36 6.50 5.60
CA LEU A 230 20.77 6.55 4.19
C LEU A 230 19.85 7.48 3.41
N LYS A 231 20.35 8.10 2.35
CA LYS A 231 19.60 9.01 1.49
C LYS A 231 19.70 8.58 0.03
N ILE A 232 18.59 8.65 -0.69
CA ILE A 232 18.54 8.38 -2.13
C ILE A 232 17.88 9.56 -2.82
N GLU A 233 18.61 10.21 -3.74
CA GLU A 233 18.15 11.38 -4.51
C GLU A 233 18.16 11.13 -6.02
N LYS A 234 18.85 10.07 -6.48
CA LYS A 234 18.98 9.76 -7.90
C LYS A 234 18.51 8.35 -8.18
N ASN A 235 17.82 8.18 -9.27
CA ASN A 235 17.34 6.86 -9.70
C ASN A 235 18.50 5.86 -9.94
N SER A 236 19.69 6.34 -10.37
CA SER A 236 20.88 5.50 -10.54
C SER A 236 21.33 4.80 -9.27
N ASP A 237 21.08 5.40 -8.11
CA ASP A 237 21.59 4.95 -6.82
C ASP A 237 20.57 4.11 -6.04
N LEU A 238 19.32 4.07 -6.54
CA LEU A 238 18.17 3.45 -5.86
C LEU A 238 18.43 2.00 -5.49
N LYS A 239 18.86 1.19 -6.46
CA LYS A 239 19.10 -0.23 -6.25
C LYS A 239 20.24 -0.47 -5.27
N ASP A 240 21.38 0.14 -5.49
CA ASP A 240 22.59 -0.13 -4.73
C ASP A 240 22.45 0.28 -3.26
N ILE A 241 21.86 1.45 -2.99
CA ILE A 241 21.64 1.92 -1.62
C ILE A 241 20.56 1.10 -0.90
N LEU A 242 19.51 0.66 -1.60
CA LEU A 242 18.54 -0.26 -1.02
C LEU A 242 19.18 -1.61 -0.69
N GLU A 243 20.01 -2.18 -1.58
CA GLU A 243 20.74 -3.42 -1.31
C GLU A 243 21.69 -3.26 -0.10
N GLU A 244 22.40 -2.14 0.01
CA GLU A 244 23.20 -1.78 1.18
C GLU A 244 22.31 -1.78 2.45
N ALA A 245 21.18 -1.08 2.44
CA ALA A 245 20.26 -1.01 3.57
C ALA A 245 19.80 -2.39 4.03
N PHE A 246 19.49 -3.28 3.10
CA PHE A 246 19.04 -4.64 3.41
C PHE A 246 20.18 -5.59 3.77
N SER A 247 21.43 -5.26 3.48
CA SER A 247 22.61 -6.02 3.91
C SER A 247 22.88 -5.89 5.42
N ILE A 248 22.53 -4.77 6.03
CA ILE A 248 22.69 -4.49 7.45
C ILE A 248 21.58 -5.22 8.24
N LYS A 249 21.93 -6.26 9.00
CA LYS A 249 20.92 -7.12 9.66
C LYS A 249 20.73 -6.86 11.15
N ASP A 250 21.67 -6.20 11.76
CA ASP A 250 21.76 -6.01 13.23
C ASP A 250 21.29 -4.64 13.71
N LYS A 251 20.93 -3.72 12.79
CA LYS A 251 20.52 -2.36 13.12
C LYS A 251 19.26 -1.96 12.36
N LEU A 252 18.52 -1.03 12.95
CA LEU A 252 17.51 -0.30 12.21
C LEU A 252 18.19 0.56 11.15
N VAL A 253 17.67 0.50 9.93
CA VAL A 253 18.09 1.33 8.80
C VAL A 253 16.92 2.16 8.32
N PHE A 254 17.10 3.45 8.27
CA PHE A 254 16.16 4.41 7.71
C PHE A 254 16.70 4.88 6.35
N VAL A 255 15.92 4.69 5.31
CA VAL A 255 16.26 5.15 3.96
C VAL A 255 15.30 6.26 3.57
N ASP A 256 15.81 7.48 3.44
CA ASP A 256 15.07 8.65 2.97
C ASP A 256 15.17 8.73 1.44
N VAL A 257 14.08 8.42 0.75
CA VAL A 257 14.06 8.33 -0.72
C VAL A 257 13.26 9.50 -1.28
N TYR A 258 13.94 10.43 -1.93
CA TYR A 258 13.31 11.55 -2.61
C TYR A 258 12.72 11.08 -3.92
N VAL A 259 11.40 11.22 -4.04
CA VAL A 259 10.64 10.76 -5.20
C VAL A 259 10.00 11.92 -5.95
N ASP A 260 9.53 11.66 -7.17
CA ASP A 260 8.83 12.64 -7.98
C ASP A 260 7.59 13.19 -7.24
N PRO A 261 7.55 14.48 -6.85
CA PRO A 261 6.43 15.07 -6.13
C PRO A 261 5.18 15.27 -7.01
N SER A 262 5.31 15.10 -8.33
CA SER A 262 4.19 15.20 -9.27
C SER A 262 3.50 13.89 -9.53
N GLU A 263 4.09 12.77 -9.05
CA GLU A 263 3.52 11.45 -9.25
C GLU A 263 2.32 11.21 -8.33
N HIS A 264 1.22 10.79 -8.92
CA HIS A 264 -0.03 10.52 -8.22
C HIS A 264 -0.40 9.04 -8.27
N VAL A 265 -1.23 8.63 -7.32
CA VAL A 265 -1.74 7.26 -7.28
C VAL A 265 -2.87 7.11 -8.29
N TYR A 266 -2.69 6.20 -9.23
CA TYR A 266 -3.70 5.78 -10.21
C TYR A 266 -3.78 4.25 -10.28
N PRO A 267 -4.94 3.68 -10.63
CA PRO A 267 -6.24 4.34 -10.86
C PRO A 267 -6.82 4.92 -9.57
N MET A 268 -7.59 6.01 -9.69
CA MET A 268 -8.20 6.70 -8.55
C MET A 268 -9.68 6.97 -8.80
N LEU A 269 -10.52 6.51 -7.88
CA LEU A 269 -11.96 6.81 -7.88
C LEU A 269 -12.24 8.01 -6.97
N VAL A 270 -12.82 9.05 -7.53
CA VAL A 270 -13.11 10.28 -6.81
C VAL A 270 -14.42 10.16 -6.05
N ALA A 271 -14.34 10.18 -4.71
CA ALA A 271 -15.51 10.26 -3.83
C ALA A 271 -16.07 11.71 -3.79
N PRO A 272 -17.32 11.93 -3.32
CA PRO A 272 -18.24 10.95 -2.76
C PRO A 272 -19.20 10.30 -3.75
N ASN A 273 -19.35 10.83 -4.94
CA ASN A 273 -20.39 10.42 -5.88
C ASN A 273 -19.84 9.67 -7.11
N GLY A 274 -18.53 9.36 -7.11
CA GLY A 274 -17.88 8.70 -8.23
C GLY A 274 -18.38 7.27 -8.43
N SER A 275 -18.72 6.95 -9.66
CA SER A 275 -18.92 5.59 -10.13
C SER A 275 -17.62 5.08 -10.79
N LEU A 276 -17.54 3.80 -11.10
CA LEU A 276 -16.41 3.26 -11.86
C LEU A 276 -16.21 3.98 -13.21
N LYS A 277 -17.25 4.65 -13.73
CA LYS A 277 -17.17 5.49 -14.93
C LYS A 277 -16.44 6.83 -14.69
N ASP A 278 -16.28 7.22 -13.44
CA ASP A 278 -15.60 8.46 -13.04
C ASP A 278 -14.16 8.19 -12.57
N MET A 279 -13.64 6.98 -12.81
CA MET A 279 -12.29 6.60 -12.40
C MET A 279 -11.25 7.32 -13.25
N TRP A 280 -10.26 7.89 -12.58
CA TRP A 280 -9.07 8.43 -13.20
C TRP A 280 -8.05 7.30 -13.40
N LEU A 281 -7.63 7.10 -14.62
CA LEU A 281 -6.61 6.09 -14.98
C LEU A 281 -5.21 6.69 -15.03
N SER A 282 -5.11 7.99 -15.28
CA SER A 282 -3.88 8.79 -15.24
C SER A 282 -4.25 10.25 -15.04
N LYS A 283 -3.27 11.13 -14.95
CA LYS A 283 -3.45 12.58 -14.85
C LYS A 283 -4.36 13.15 -15.95
N ASP A 284 -4.28 12.60 -17.15
CA ASP A 284 -4.96 13.13 -18.33
C ASP A 284 -6.10 12.24 -18.85
N LYS A 285 -6.41 11.13 -18.13
CA LYS A 285 -7.38 10.15 -18.63
C LYS A 285 -8.35 9.72 -17.54
N LYS A 286 -9.63 10.05 -17.78
CA LYS A 286 -10.78 9.40 -17.12
C LYS A 286 -11.30 8.23 -17.95
N VAL A 287 -11.98 7.28 -17.29
CA VAL A 287 -12.73 6.21 -17.99
C VAL A 287 -13.82 6.82 -18.86
#